data_c71cd55e046e75aa588d85cc312b92f9
#
_entry.id   c71cd55e046e75aa588d85cc312b92f9
#
_cell.length_a   1.000
_cell.length_b   1.000
_cell.length_c   1.000
_cell.angle_alpha   90.00
_cell.angle_beta   90.00
_cell.angle_gamma   90.00
#
_symmetry.space_group_name_H-M   'P 1'
#
loop_
_entity.id
_entity.type
_entity.pdbx_description
1 polymer ?
#
loop_
_entity_poly.entity_id
_entity_poly.type
_entity_poly.pdbx_seq_one_letter_code
_entity_poly.pdbx_strand_id
1 'polypeptide(L)'
;MRDADERYFERLESGLDEAMEIANAARKRGGDPEPEVEIPTARDMADRVENILGIDGVAERVRELEGQMSREEAALELVEDFVEGSVGDYDTRAGKVEGAVRTAVALLTEGVVAAPIEGIDRVEVLQNDDGTEFVNVYYAGPIRSAGGTAQALSVLVADYARALLGMSQYKARDEEIGRYAEEIDLYDKETGLQYSPDRKSV
;
A
#
# COMPACT_ATOMS: atom_id res chain seq x y z
N MET A 1 3.18 28.03 16.28
CA MET A 1 1.95 28.29 15.50
C MET A 1 1.42 29.67 15.94
N ARG A 2 0.71 30.43 15.10
CA ARG A 2 0.13 31.71 15.54
C ARG A 2 -1.14 31.44 16.33
N ASP A 3 -1.43 32.25 17.37
CA ASP A 3 -2.65 32.09 18.22
C ASP A 3 -3.97 32.04 17.41
N ALA A 4 -3.99 32.63 16.20
CA ALA A 4 -5.14 32.55 15.32
C ALA A 4 -5.31 31.18 14.69
N ASP A 5 -4.21 30.52 14.36
CA ASP A 5 -4.18 29.19 13.78
C ASP A 5 -4.60 28.16 14.84
N GLU A 6 -4.11 28.31 16.07
CA GLU A 6 -4.49 27.45 17.19
C GLU A 6 -5.99 27.49 17.45
N ARG A 7 -6.56 28.69 17.59
CA ARG A 7 -8.01 28.86 17.74
C ARG A 7 -8.84 28.35 16.56
N TYR A 8 -8.26 28.33 15.37
CA TYR A 8 -8.92 27.76 14.20
C TYR A 8 -8.98 26.22 14.31
N PHE A 9 -7.87 25.58 14.63
CA PHE A 9 -7.81 24.12 14.79
C PHE A 9 -8.66 23.65 15.98
N GLU A 10 -8.62 24.32 17.13
CA GLU A 10 -9.49 24.01 18.26
C GLU A 10 -10.99 24.03 17.89
N ARG A 11 -11.40 24.96 17.05
CA ARG A 11 -12.79 25.01 16.56
C ARG A 11 -13.12 23.88 15.60
N LEU A 12 -12.18 23.50 14.76
CA LEU A 12 -12.37 22.36 13.85
C LEU A 12 -12.49 21.04 14.62
N GLU A 13 -11.60 20.82 15.58
CA GLU A 13 -11.61 19.64 16.45
C GLU A 13 -12.92 19.57 17.25
N SER A 14 -13.30 20.65 17.90
CA SER A 14 -14.56 20.72 18.65
C SER A 14 -15.79 20.47 17.76
N GLY A 15 -15.79 20.98 16.52
CA GLY A 15 -16.88 20.73 15.58
C GLY A 15 -16.93 19.28 15.09
N LEU A 16 -15.77 18.64 14.93
CA LEU A 16 -15.66 17.23 14.57
C LEU A 16 -16.16 16.34 15.72
N ASP A 17 -15.73 16.61 16.94
CA ASP A 17 -16.16 15.88 18.14
C ASP A 17 -17.68 15.94 18.32
N GLU A 18 -18.29 17.14 18.16
CA GLU A 18 -19.76 17.30 18.22
C GLU A 18 -20.46 16.48 17.13
N ALA A 19 -19.95 16.50 15.90
CA ALA A 19 -20.52 15.72 14.79
C ALA A 19 -20.42 14.20 15.05
N MET A 20 -19.30 13.74 15.59
CA MET A 20 -19.08 12.34 15.97
C MET A 20 -20.00 11.91 17.12
N GLU A 21 -20.21 12.76 18.13
CA GLU A 21 -21.14 12.48 19.20
C GLU A 21 -22.58 12.31 18.68
N ILE A 22 -23.02 13.19 17.77
CA ILE A 22 -24.33 13.10 17.12
C ILE A 22 -24.47 11.80 16.34
N ALA A 23 -23.46 11.46 15.51
CA ALA A 23 -23.46 10.24 14.71
C ALA A 23 -23.52 8.98 15.59
N ASN A 24 -22.68 8.91 16.62
CA ASN A 24 -22.66 7.81 17.58
C ASN A 24 -23.99 7.69 18.35
N ALA A 25 -24.59 8.80 18.74
CA ALA A 25 -25.89 8.80 19.38
C ALA A 25 -27.01 8.32 18.44
N ALA A 26 -26.93 8.64 17.15
CA ALA A 26 -27.88 8.14 16.14
C ALA A 26 -27.74 6.62 15.92
N ARG A 27 -26.51 6.11 15.82
CA ARG A 27 -26.21 4.67 15.72
C ARG A 27 -26.73 3.89 16.92
N LYS A 28 -26.43 4.33 18.11
CA LYS A 28 -26.92 3.69 19.36
C LYS A 28 -28.45 3.62 19.44
N ARG A 29 -29.16 4.50 18.75
CA ARG A 29 -30.63 4.48 18.64
C ARG A 29 -31.15 3.69 17.46
N GLY A 30 -30.28 3.06 16.68
CA GLY A 30 -30.64 2.34 15.46
C GLY A 30 -31.04 3.25 14.29
N GLY A 31 -30.60 4.52 14.31
CA GLY A 31 -30.83 5.47 13.21
C GLY A 31 -29.85 5.31 12.05
N ASP A 32 -28.85 4.43 12.20
CA ASP A 32 -27.89 4.06 11.18
C ASP A 32 -27.82 2.52 11.12
N PRO A 33 -27.82 1.89 9.94
CA PRO A 33 -27.67 0.44 9.82
C PRO A 33 -26.32 -0.07 10.35
N GLU A 34 -25.28 0.75 10.29
CA GLU A 34 -23.96 0.39 10.81
C GLU A 34 -23.82 0.80 12.29
N PRO A 35 -23.53 -0.15 13.20
CA PRO A 35 -23.46 0.10 14.64
C PRO A 35 -22.24 0.91 15.06
N GLU A 36 -21.19 0.91 14.24
CA GLU A 36 -19.89 1.55 14.53
C GLU A 36 -19.47 2.50 13.40
N VAL A 37 -18.55 3.40 13.71
CA VAL A 37 -17.92 4.25 12.68
C VAL A 37 -17.01 3.39 11.84
N GLU A 38 -17.17 3.39 10.53
CA GLU A 38 -16.40 2.54 9.60
C GLU A 38 -14.89 2.78 9.70
N ILE A 39 -14.48 4.05 9.83
CA ILE A 39 -13.08 4.43 9.97
C ILE A 39 -12.91 5.31 11.20
N PRO A 40 -12.17 4.86 12.22
CA PRO A 40 -11.88 5.66 13.41
C PRO A 40 -11.11 6.94 13.05
N THR A 41 -11.23 7.97 13.89
CA THR A 41 -10.46 9.20 13.75
C THR A 41 -8.97 8.92 13.90
N ALA A 42 -8.17 9.32 12.91
CA ALA A 42 -6.73 9.17 12.93
C ALA A 42 -6.06 10.41 13.54
N ARG A 43 -5.13 10.21 14.47
CA ARG A 43 -4.33 11.29 15.08
C ARG A 43 -3.18 11.74 14.19
N ASP A 44 -2.65 10.81 13.41
CA ASP A 44 -1.51 10.99 12.53
C ASP A 44 -1.57 10.04 11.31
N MET A 45 -0.52 10.05 10.49
CA MET A 45 -0.41 9.17 9.34
C MET A 45 -0.37 7.69 9.73
N ALA A 46 0.29 7.35 10.83
CA ALA A 46 0.39 5.98 11.30
C ALA A 46 -0.99 5.40 11.68
N ASP A 47 -1.79 6.13 12.45
CA ASP A 47 -3.19 5.75 12.74
C ASP A 47 -4.01 5.63 11.46
N ARG A 48 -3.81 6.54 10.50
CA ARG A 48 -4.54 6.52 9.24
C ARG A 48 -4.25 5.27 8.43
N VAL A 49 -2.99 4.85 8.36
CA VAL A 49 -2.58 3.63 7.68
C VAL A 49 -3.18 2.40 8.38
N GLU A 50 -3.06 2.33 9.70
CA GLU A 50 -3.64 1.24 10.50
C GLU A 50 -5.15 1.14 10.33
N ASN A 51 -5.87 2.25 10.46
CA ASN A 51 -7.33 2.28 10.39
C ASN A 51 -7.86 1.87 9.00
N ILE A 52 -7.17 2.27 7.91
CA ILE A 52 -7.60 1.92 6.55
C ILE A 52 -7.26 0.45 6.23
N LEU A 53 -6.13 -0.04 6.71
CA LEU A 53 -5.71 -1.43 6.49
C LEU A 53 -6.42 -2.42 7.42
N GLY A 54 -6.86 -1.97 8.59
CA GLY A 54 -7.43 -2.82 9.63
C GLY A 54 -6.41 -3.80 10.21
N ILE A 55 -5.14 -3.39 10.34
CA ILE A 55 -4.05 -4.21 10.86
C ILE A 55 -3.57 -3.63 12.18
N ASP A 56 -3.98 -4.23 13.28
CA ASP A 56 -3.65 -3.77 14.62
C ASP A 56 -2.12 -3.75 14.86
N GLY A 57 -1.65 -2.67 15.53
CA GLY A 57 -0.26 -2.51 15.96
C GLY A 57 0.67 -1.87 14.94
N VAL A 58 0.24 -1.64 13.70
CA VAL A 58 1.02 -0.94 12.67
C VAL A 58 1.34 0.48 13.11
N ALA A 59 0.37 1.21 13.67
CA ALA A 59 0.56 2.60 14.05
C ALA A 59 1.58 2.77 15.18
N GLU A 60 1.58 1.90 16.17
CA GLU A 60 2.56 1.91 17.26
C GLU A 60 3.96 1.60 16.71
N ARG A 61 4.07 0.58 15.87
CA ARG A 61 5.33 0.18 15.26
C ARG A 61 5.93 1.26 14.35
N VAL A 62 5.10 1.91 13.52
CA VAL A 62 5.53 3.04 12.69
C VAL A 62 6.11 4.16 13.53
N ARG A 63 5.45 4.56 14.63
CA ARG A 63 5.94 5.63 15.52
C ARG A 63 7.26 5.25 16.20
N GLU A 64 7.41 3.98 16.59
CA GLU A 64 8.65 3.49 17.16
C GLU A 64 9.81 3.61 16.16
N LEU A 65 9.60 3.18 14.92
CA LEU A 65 10.58 3.20 13.85
C LEU A 65 10.93 4.64 13.41
N GLU A 66 9.93 5.49 13.16
CA GLU A 66 10.14 6.90 12.80
C GLU A 66 10.84 7.71 13.90
N GLY A 67 10.81 7.26 15.15
CA GLY A 67 11.59 7.82 16.25
C GLY A 67 13.10 7.53 16.15
N GLN A 68 13.52 6.57 15.32
CA GLN A 68 14.90 6.08 15.25
C GLN A 68 15.52 6.24 13.86
N MET A 69 14.71 6.25 12.80
CA MET A 69 15.16 6.24 11.40
C MET A 69 14.24 7.08 10.51
N SER A 70 14.63 7.23 9.24
CA SER A 70 13.80 7.90 8.22
C SER A 70 12.54 7.08 7.92
N ARG A 71 11.53 7.72 7.33
CA ARG A 71 10.29 7.05 6.94
C ARG A 71 10.51 5.96 5.90
N GLU A 72 11.45 6.18 4.99
CA GLU A 72 11.83 5.21 3.96
C GLU A 72 12.45 3.95 4.60
N GLU A 73 13.33 4.14 5.57
CA GLU A 73 13.92 3.04 6.33
C GLU A 73 12.87 2.32 7.17
N ALA A 74 12.00 3.07 7.85
CA ALA A 74 10.89 2.52 8.63
C ALA A 74 9.92 1.69 7.78
N ALA A 75 9.64 2.12 6.55
CA ALA A 75 8.80 1.37 5.63
C ALA A 75 9.44 0.03 5.23
N LEU A 76 10.76 -0.02 5.04
CA LEU A 76 11.47 -1.28 4.75
C LEU A 76 11.57 -2.19 5.97
N GLU A 77 11.79 -1.64 7.15
CA GLU A 77 11.79 -2.41 8.42
C GLU A 77 10.41 -3.04 8.68
N LEU A 78 9.33 -2.31 8.39
CA LEU A 78 7.98 -2.88 8.45
C LEU A 78 7.80 -4.07 7.51
N VAL A 79 8.44 -4.09 6.34
CA VAL A 79 8.40 -5.27 5.45
C VAL A 79 9.02 -6.48 6.13
N GLU A 80 10.12 -6.31 6.86
CA GLU A 80 10.75 -7.37 7.65
C GLU A 80 9.79 -7.86 8.75
N ASP A 81 9.17 -6.94 9.50
CA ASP A 81 8.19 -7.25 10.53
C ASP A 81 7.02 -8.10 9.99
N PHE A 82 6.48 -7.77 8.81
CA PHE A 82 5.43 -8.56 8.15
C PHE A 82 5.91 -9.96 7.73
N VAL A 83 7.12 -10.05 7.18
CA VAL A 83 7.70 -11.32 6.73
C VAL A 83 7.97 -12.24 7.93
N GLU A 84 8.50 -11.71 9.02
CA GLU A 84 8.73 -12.43 10.26
C GLU A 84 7.42 -12.79 10.97
N GLY A 85 6.39 -11.96 10.82
CA GLY A 85 5.08 -12.12 11.46
C GLY A 85 4.98 -11.46 12.83
N SER A 86 5.80 -10.45 13.08
CA SER A 86 5.71 -9.58 14.26
C SER A 86 4.62 -8.52 14.12
N VAL A 87 4.22 -8.21 12.89
CA VAL A 87 3.10 -7.34 12.54
C VAL A 87 2.18 -8.05 11.57
N GLY A 88 0.87 -7.91 11.79
CA GLY A 88 -0.16 -8.58 10.99
C GLY A 88 -0.27 -10.09 11.26
N ASP A 89 -1.46 -10.63 11.09
CA ASP A 89 -1.75 -12.05 11.29
C ASP A 89 -2.01 -12.72 9.93
N TYR A 90 -0.95 -13.16 9.27
CA TYR A 90 -1.00 -13.76 7.94
C TYR A 90 -0.47 -15.18 7.93
N ASP A 91 -1.33 -16.15 7.63
CA ASP A 91 -0.99 -17.57 7.55
C ASP A 91 -0.17 -17.94 6.31
N THR A 92 -0.22 -17.09 5.25
CA THR A 92 0.40 -17.41 3.96
C THR A 92 1.50 -16.42 3.59
N ARG A 93 2.49 -16.90 2.82
CA ARG A 93 3.55 -16.03 2.27
C ARG A 93 2.98 -14.92 1.36
N ALA A 94 1.97 -15.24 0.56
CA ALA A 94 1.28 -14.25 -0.27
C ALA A 94 0.61 -13.16 0.58
N GLY A 95 -0.09 -13.53 1.65
CA GLY A 95 -0.69 -12.59 2.59
C GLY A 95 0.33 -11.68 3.28
N LYS A 96 1.46 -12.25 3.72
CA LYS A 96 2.58 -11.47 4.29
C LYS A 96 3.11 -10.42 3.32
N VAL A 97 3.34 -10.80 2.06
CA VAL A 97 3.79 -9.86 1.02
C VAL A 97 2.72 -8.81 0.73
N GLU A 98 1.46 -9.20 0.64
CA GLU A 98 0.36 -8.26 0.40
C GLU A 98 0.24 -7.22 1.53
N GLY A 99 0.26 -7.66 2.78
CA GLY A 99 0.26 -6.78 3.95
C GLY A 99 1.44 -5.82 3.95
N ALA A 100 2.65 -6.33 3.72
CA ALA A 100 3.86 -5.54 3.62
C ALA A 100 3.78 -4.48 2.51
N VAL A 101 3.37 -4.87 1.30
CA VAL A 101 3.29 -3.96 0.15
C VAL A 101 2.25 -2.87 0.39
N ARG A 102 1.05 -3.22 0.82
CA ARG A 102 -0.03 -2.25 1.11
C ARG A 102 0.40 -1.24 2.18
N THR A 103 1.00 -1.73 3.27
CA THR A 103 1.39 -0.88 4.41
C THR A 103 2.57 0.03 4.06
N ALA A 104 3.65 -0.52 3.52
CA ALA A 104 4.84 0.25 3.17
C ALA A 104 4.53 1.30 2.09
N VAL A 105 3.78 0.95 1.05
CA VAL A 105 3.40 1.91 0.00
C VAL A 105 2.47 2.99 0.55
N ALA A 106 1.52 2.66 1.42
CA ALA A 106 0.66 3.64 2.06
C ALA A 106 1.47 4.63 2.93
N LEU A 107 2.47 4.15 3.67
CA LEU A 107 3.34 4.98 4.48
C LEU A 107 4.23 5.90 3.62
N LEU A 108 4.76 5.38 2.50
CA LEU A 108 5.66 6.13 1.60
C LEU A 108 4.94 7.14 0.71
N THR A 109 3.63 7.01 0.53
CA THR A 109 2.84 7.88 -0.37
C THR A 109 1.95 8.83 0.40
N GLU A 110 2.52 9.66 1.26
CA GLU A 110 1.82 10.67 2.06
C GLU A 110 0.65 11.33 1.31
N GLY A 111 -0.51 11.37 1.92
CA GLY A 111 -1.68 12.05 1.36
C GLY A 111 -2.51 11.27 0.33
N VAL A 112 -2.04 10.15 -0.19
CA VAL A 112 -2.76 9.28 -1.14
C VAL A 112 -2.85 7.85 -0.59
N VAL A 113 -3.11 7.71 0.70
CA VAL A 113 -3.09 6.40 1.39
C VAL A 113 -4.10 5.40 0.83
N ALA A 114 -5.30 5.86 0.47
CA ALA A 114 -6.34 4.97 -0.03
C ALA A 114 -6.01 4.38 -1.42
N ALA A 115 -5.48 5.19 -2.33
CA ALA A 115 -5.22 4.75 -3.70
C ALA A 115 -4.18 3.60 -3.80
N PRO A 116 -3.04 3.60 -3.08
CA PRO A 116 -2.14 2.44 -3.04
C PRO A 116 -2.79 1.19 -2.46
N ILE A 117 -3.60 1.34 -1.41
CA ILE A 117 -4.27 0.22 -0.75
C ILE A 117 -5.32 -0.40 -1.66
N GLU A 118 -6.21 0.40 -2.23
CA GLU A 118 -7.25 -0.03 -3.16
C GLU A 118 -6.69 -0.41 -4.55
N GLY A 119 -5.53 0.13 -4.91
CA GLY A 119 -4.87 -0.10 -6.19
C GLY A 119 -4.15 -1.45 -6.28
N ILE A 120 -3.95 -2.14 -5.18
CA ILE A 120 -3.42 -3.51 -5.15
C ILE A 120 -4.62 -4.44 -4.97
N ASP A 121 -4.97 -5.18 -6.01
CA ASP A 121 -6.07 -6.14 -5.98
C ASP A 121 -5.73 -7.32 -5.06
N ARG A 122 -4.64 -8.00 -5.37
CA ARG A 122 -4.12 -9.14 -4.59
C ARG A 122 -2.65 -9.41 -4.89
N VAL A 123 -2.06 -10.26 -4.06
CA VAL A 123 -0.72 -10.83 -4.27
C VAL A 123 -0.83 -12.36 -4.32
N GLU A 124 -0.15 -12.96 -5.29
CA GLU A 124 -0.07 -14.42 -5.43
C GLU A 124 1.39 -14.88 -5.46
N VAL A 125 1.64 -16.07 -4.91
CA VAL A 125 2.91 -16.79 -5.09
C VAL A 125 2.70 -17.81 -6.19
N LEU A 126 3.40 -17.65 -7.30
CA LEU A 126 3.33 -18.50 -8.48
C LEU A 126 4.65 -19.25 -8.68
N GLN A 127 4.66 -20.18 -9.63
CA GLN A 127 5.85 -20.97 -9.96
C GLN A 127 6.37 -20.66 -11.36
N ASN A 128 7.68 -20.48 -11.47
CA ASN A 128 8.41 -20.48 -12.72
C ASN A 128 8.40 -21.89 -13.34
N ASP A 129 8.77 -22.00 -14.62
CA ASP A 129 8.85 -23.28 -15.33
C ASP A 129 9.85 -24.27 -14.70
N ASP A 130 10.85 -23.78 -13.99
CA ASP A 130 11.83 -24.59 -13.26
C ASP A 130 11.37 -25.00 -11.83
N GLY A 131 10.13 -24.68 -11.47
CA GLY A 131 9.55 -24.98 -10.17
C GLY A 131 9.94 -24.03 -9.04
N THR A 132 10.76 -23.01 -9.30
CA THR A 132 11.04 -21.96 -8.30
C THR A 132 9.84 -21.01 -8.16
N GLU A 133 9.60 -20.52 -6.95
CA GLU A 133 8.46 -19.63 -6.66
C GLU A 133 8.85 -18.16 -6.85
N PHE A 134 7.89 -17.36 -7.30
CA PHE A 134 8.00 -15.90 -7.41
C PHE A 134 6.72 -15.21 -6.95
N VAL A 135 6.83 -13.92 -6.66
CA VAL A 135 5.70 -13.06 -6.26
C VAL A 135 5.10 -12.37 -7.46
N ASN A 136 3.78 -12.41 -7.57
CA ASN A 136 3.02 -11.67 -8.57
C ASN A 136 2.05 -10.71 -7.89
N VAL A 137 2.14 -9.40 -8.22
CA VAL A 137 1.27 -8.36 -7.67
C VAL A 137 0.27 -7.94 -8.74
N TYR A 138 -1.02 -8.05 -8.41
CA TYR A 138 -2.10 -7.64 -9.30
C TYR A 138 -2.58 -6.25 -8.94
N TYR A 139 -2.70 -5.39 -9.94
CA TYR A 139 -3.08 -4.00 -9.77
C TYR A 139 -4.50 -3.74 -10.26
N ALA A 140 -5.27 -3.01 -9.44
CA ALA A 140 -6.57 -2.47 -9.80
C ALA A 140 -6.47 -1.05 -10.38
N GLY A 141 -7.60 -0.56 -10.94
CA GLY A 141 -7.66 0.75 -11.62
C GLY A 141 -7.14 1.96 -10.83
N PRO A 142 -7.43 2.09 -9.51
CA PRO A 142 -7.03 3.25 -8.71
C PRO A 142 -5.53 3.55 -8.70
N ILE A 143 -4.67 2.54 -8.77
CA ILE A 143 -3.21 2.76 -8.76
C ILE A 143 -2.72 3.53 -9.98
N ARG A 144 -3.43 3.47 -11.11
CA ARG A 144 -3.07 4.20 -12.33
C ARG A 144 -3.18 5.71 -12.13
N SER A 145 -4.13 6.17 -11.34
CA SER A 145 -4.32 7.59 -11.02
C SER A 145 -3.40 8.10 -9.91
N ALA A 146 -2.81 7.21 -9.12
CA ALA A 146 -1.85 7.55 -8.07
C ALA A 146 -0.45 7.93 -8.62
N GLY A 147 -0.22 7.76 -9.92
CA GLY A 147 1.04 8.05 -10.59
C GLY A 147 2.05 6.91 -10.54
N GLY A 148 3.11 7.02 -11.34
CA GLY A 148 4.14 5.98 -11.48
C GLY A 148 4.94 5.70 -10.21
N THR A 149 5.04 6.66 -9.30
CA THR A 149 5.79 6.50 -8.04
C THR A 149 5.21 5.40 -7.17
N ALA A 150 3.89 5.38 -6.94
CA ALA A 150 3.24 4.35 -6.12
C ALA A 150 3.40 2.94 -6.75
N GLN A 151 3.33 2.85 -8.07
CA GLN A 151 3.57 1.60 -8.80
C GLN A 151 5.02 1.13 -8.63
N ALA A 152 6.00 2.01 -8.83
CA ALA A 152 7.42 1.68 -8.68
C ALA A 152 7.77 1.27 -7.25
N LEU A 153 7.26 1.98 -6.25
CA LEU A 153 7.44 1.64 -4.83
C LEU A 153 6.83 0.28 -4.49
N SER A 154 5.64 -0.05 -5.01
CA SER A 154 5.02 -1.34 -4.75
C SER A 154 5.82 -2.51 -5.33
N VAL A 155 6.43 -2.34 -6.50
CA VAL A 155 7.33 -3.35 -7.10
C VAL A 155 8.60 -3.51 -6.26
N LEU A 156 9.21 -2.39 -5.81
CA LEU A 156 10.39 -2.41 -4.96
C LEU A 156 10.12 -3.16 -3.64
N VAL A 157 9.03 -2.82 -2.96
CA VAL A 157 8.65 -3.45 -1.69
C VAL A 157 8.34 -4.93 -1.89
N ALA A 158 7.60 -5.28 -2.95
CA ALA A 158 7.29 -6.68 -3.25
C ALA A 158 8.56 -7.50 -3.55
N ASP A 159 9.52 -6.93 -4.28
CA ASP A 159 10.80 -7.61 -4.57
C ASP A 159 11.65 -7.77 -3.30
N TYR A 160 11.62 -6.78 -2.41
CA TYR A 160 12.30 -6.88 -1.11
C TYR A 160 11.69 -7.98 -0.24
N ALA A 161 10.36 -7.99 -0.06
CA ALA A 161 9.66 -9.05 0.68
C ALA A 161 9.89 -10.44 0.09
N ARG A 162 9.88 -10.55 -1.25
CA ARG A 162 10.21 -11.77 -1.98
C ARG A 162 11.62 -12.27 -1.62
N ALA A 163 12.60 -11.36 -1.60
CA ALA A 163 13.99 -11.70 -1.29
C ALA A 163 14.15 -12.20 0.16
N LEU A 164 13.50 -11.53 1.12
CA LEU A 164 13.48 -11.95 2.52
C LEU A 164 12.86 -13.35 2.72
N LEU A 165 11.82 -13.67 1.95
CA LEU A 165 11.18 -14.99 1.94
C LEU A 165 11.96 -16.07 1.16
N GLY A 166 13.12 -15.73 0.59
CA GLY A 166 13.97 -16.65 -0.17
C GLY A 166 13.35 -17.13 -1.49
N MET A 167 12.37 -16.41 -2.05
CA MET A 167 11.74 -16.74 -3.32
C MET A 167 12.56 -16.22 -4.51
N SER A 168 12.45 -16.89 -5.65
CA SER A 168 13.10 -16.50 -6.90
C SER A 168 12.41 -15.29 -7.53
N GLN A 169 13.09 -14.63 -8.44
CA GLN A 169 12.45 -13.68 -9.36
C GLN A 169 11.67 -14.42 -10.44
N TYR A 170 10.73 -13.73 -11.08
CA TYR A 170 10.08 -14.22 -12.28
C TYR A 170 11.11 -14.45 -13.37
N LYS A 171 11.01 -15.58 -14.07
CA LYS A 171 11.88 -15.98 -15.17
C LYS A 171 11.07 -15.96 -16.46
N ALA A 172 11.12 -14.83 -17.16
CA ALA A 172 10.42 -14.66 -18.42
C ALA A 172 10.97 -15.62 -19.49
N ARG A 173 10.08 -16.16 -20.34
CA ARG A 173 10.44 -16.94 -21.52
C ARG A 173 10.83 -16.01 -22.66
N ASP A 174 11.67 -16.47 -23.57
CA ASP A 174 12.08 -15.68 -24.76
C ASP A 174 10.88 -15.21 -25.60
N GLU A 175 9.84 -16.03 -25.70
CA GLU A 175 8.60 -15.69 -26.41
C GLU A 175 7.83 -14.55 -25.71
N GLU A 176 7.79 -14.52 -24.38
CA GLU A 176 7.16 -13.45 -23.60
C GLU A 176 7.93 -12.14 -23.76
N ILE A 177 9.26 -12.19 -23.68
CA ILE A 177 10.12 -11.03 -23.91
C ILE A 177 9.88 -10.43 -25.30
N GLY A 178 9.83 -11.32 -26.32
CA GLY A 178 9.54 -10.90 -27.70
C GLY A 178 8.18 -10.23 -27.84
N ARG A 179 7.15 -10.81 -27.21
CA ARG A 179 5.79 -10.30 -27.24
C ARG A 179 5.66 -8.95 -26.51
N TYR A 180 6.31 -8.77 -25.38
CA TYR A 180 6.30 -7.50 -24.65
C TYR A 180 6.84 -6.34 -25.50
N ALA A 181 7.95 -6.56 -26.23
CA ALA A 181 8.50 -5.57 -27.13
C ALA A 181 7.50 -5.20 -28.25
N GLU A 182 6.81 -6.18 -28.83
CA GLU A 182 5.77 -5.95 -29.84
C GLU A 182 4.56 -5.20 -29.29
N GLU A 183 4.10 -5.55 -28.09
CA GLU A 183 2.96 -4.88 -27.45
C GLU A 183 3.27 -3.42 -27.11
N ILE A 184 4.49 -3.10 -26.67
CA ILE A 184 4.91 -1.71 -26.39
C ILE A 184 4.98 -0.91 -27.70
N ASP A 185 5.48 -1.48 -28.79
CA ASP A 185 5.48 -0.84 -30.11
C ASP A 185 4.07 -0.54 -30.63
N LEU A 186 3.12 -1.45 -30.38
CA LEU A 186 1.72 -1.24 -30.73
C LEU A 186 1.10 -0.13 -29.87
N TYR A 187 1.39 -0.13 -28.59
CA TYR A 187 0.91 0.90 -27.66
C TYR A 187 1.47 2.28 -27.99
N ASP A 188 2.76 2.37 -28.36
CA ASP A 188 3.38 3.62 -28.83
C ASP A 188 2.67 4.19 -30.05
N LYS A 189 2.36 3.35 -31.05
CA LYS A 189 1.65 3.76 -32.26
C LYS A 189 0.24 4.32 -31.99
N GLU A 190 -0.46 3.73 -31.01
CA GLU A 190 -1.83 4.13 -30.67
C GLU A 190 -1.86 5.37 -29.74
N THR A 191 -0.86 5.56 -28.91
CA THR A 191 -0.86 6.61 -27.88
C THR A 191 0.15 7.72 -28.11
N GLY A 192 1.07 7.55 -29.07
CA GLY A 192 2.12 8.52 -29.38
C GLY A 192 3.21 8.65 -28.31
N LEU A 193 3.50 7.58 -27.59
CA LEU A 193 4.65 7.51 -26.70
C LEU A 193 5.95 7.59 -27.52
N GLN A 194 6.99 8.22 -26.97
CA GLN A 194 8.30 8.36 -27.61
C GLN A 194 9.32 7.32 -27.11
N TYR A 195 8.88 6.10 -26.88
CA TYR A 195 9.74 5.05 -26.39
C TYR A 195 9.53 3.74 -27.18
N SER A 196 10.59 3.25 -27.78
CA SER A 196 10.61 1.97 -28.48
C SER A 196 11.68 1.07 -27.85
N PRO A 197 11.30 0.12 -26.99
CA PRO A 197 12.24 -0.80 -26.38
C PRO A 197 12.75 -1.82 -27.40
N ASP A 198 14.01 -2.16 -27.33
CA ASP A 198 14.55 -3.34 -28.00
C ASP A 198 14.45 -4.57 -27.06
N ARG A 199 14.70 -5.79 -27.62
CA ARG A 199 14.67 -7.04 -26.84
C ARG A 199 15.68 -7.10 -25.68
N LYS A 200 16.61 -6.15 -25.58
CA LYS A 200 17.60 -6.07 -24.50
C LYS A 200 17.15 -5.14 -23.38
N SER A 201 16.10 -4.37 -23.61
CA SER A 201 15.55 -3.37 -22.68
C SER A 201 14.33 -3.90 -21.90
N VAL A 202 13.87 -5.14 -22.18
CA VAL A 202 12.70 -5.77 -21.56
C VAL A 202 13.13 -6.85 -20.58
#